data_7d308cdb52b42b40d6b86be3cd84cb0e
#
_entry.id   7d308cdb52b42b40d6b86be3cd84cb0e
#
_cell.length_a   1.000
_cell.length_b   1.000
_cell.length_c   1.000
_cell.angle_alpha   90.00
_cell.angle_beta   90.00
_cell.angle_gamma   90.00
#
_symmetry.space_group_name_H-M   'P 1'
#
loop_
_entity.id
_entity.type
_entity.pdbx_description
1 polymer ?
#
loop_
_entity_poly.entity_id
_entity_poly.type
_entity_poly.pdbx_seq_one_letter_code
_entity_poly.pdbx_strand_id
1 'polypeptide(L)'
;MYKLYIKKISTFLMISIISISMSYASEKITLEDYINSFAWEKRIVLFISKSKYVYFINETDNFFKKNKCENDNRNLKYIRIVGDEVKKYDISEKFNNKYGMWLIGYDGQIKSYSSDISLLKEIYNIVDKMPLRKKEILEQKIKCD
;
A
#
# COMPACT_ATOMS: atom_id res chain seq x y z
N MET A 1 62.73 -9.07 6.13
CA MET A 1 61.98 -8.31 5.12
C MET A 1 60.59 -8.91 4.79
N TYR A 2 60.42 -10.22 4.70
CA TYR A 2 59.11 -10.84 4.38
C TYR A 2 57.98 -10.61 5.40
N LYS A 3 58.28 -10.56 6.73
CA LYS A 3 57.30 -10.35 7.78
C LYS A 3 56.62 -8.95 7.77
N LEU A 4 57.30 -7.93 7.29
CA LEU A 4 56.75 -6.56 7.18
C LEU A 4 55.83 -6.42 6.00
N TYR A 5 56.07 -7.15 4.91
CA TYR A 5 55.25 -7.14 3.71
C TYR A 5 53.88 -7.80 3.91
N ILE A 6 53.87 -8.92 4.64
CA ILE A 6 52.62 -9.65 4.95
C ILE A 6 51.72 -8.83 5.88
N LYS A 7 52.25 -8.07 6.85
CA LYS A 7 51.46 -7.19 7.71
C LYS A 7 50.84 -6.02 6.95
N LYS A 8 51.56 -5.45 5.97
CA LYS A 8 50.98 -4.35 5.14
C LYS A 8 49.91 -4.84 4.18
N ILE A 9 50.03 -6.02 3.63
CA ILE A 9 49.00 -6.62 2.77
C ILE A 9 47.76 -6.98 3.56
N SER A 10 47.89 -7.52 4.77
CA SER A 10 46.77 -7.85 5.63
C SER A 10 45.96 -6.62 6.11
N THR A 11 46.62 -5.49 6.40
CA THR A 11 45.93 -4.24 6.74
C THR A 11 45.24 -3.61 5.53
N PHE A 12 45.78 -3.70 4.33
CA PHE A 12 45.12 -3.20 3.11
C PHE A 12 43.89 -4.03 2.75
N LEU A 13 43.92 -5.37 2.94
CA LEU A 13 42.75 -6.23 2.71
C LEU A 13 41.62 -5.98 3.74
N MET A 14 41.97 -5.72 4.99
CA MET A 14 40.95 -5.38 6.02
C MET A 14 40.25 -4.04 5.75
N ILE A 15 40.95 -3.04 5.23
CA ILE A 15 40.39 -1.74 4.91
C ILE A 15 39.44 -1.82 3.69
N SER A 16 39.72 -2.68 2.71
CA SER A 16 38.87 -2.85 1.53
C SER A 16 37.57 -3.59 1.83
N ILE A 17 37.52 -4.44 2.86
CA ILE A 17 36.31 -5.16 3.28
C ILE A 17 35.34 -4.23 4.03
N ILE A 18 35.86 -3.24 4.76
CA ILE A 18 35.01 -2.29 5.51
C ILE A 18 34.28 -1.30 4.61
N SER A 19 34.83 -1.02 3.41
CA SER A 19 34.22 -0.07 2.46
C SER A 19 33.05 -0.66 1.65
N ILE A 20 32.82 -1.97 1.68
CA ILE A 20 31.74 -2.62 0.93
C ILE A 20 30.43 -2.69 1.73
N SER A 21 30.47 -2.46 3.04
CA SER A 21 29.32 -2.60 3.94
C SER A 21 28.45 -1.33 4.11
N MET A 22 28.68 -0.27 3.35
CA MET A 22 28.02 1.03 3.57
C MET A 22 27.08 1.50 2.45
N SER A 23 26.45 0.63 1.70
CA SER A 23 25.49 1.08 0.67
C SER A 23 24.31 0.15 0.46
N TYR A 24 23.63 -0.20 1.53
CA TYR A 24 22.21 -0.57 1.41
C TYR A 24 21.37 0.54 2.04
N ALA A 25 21.30 1.68 1.37
CA ALA A 25 20.19 2.59 1.56
C ALA A 25 18.97 1.80 1.10
N SER A 26 18.09 1.43 2.03
CA SER A 26 16.79 0.85 1.70
C SER A 26 16.05 1.86 0.82
N GLU A 27 16.00 1.60 -0.47
CA GLU A 27 15.26 2.41 -1.41
C GLU A 27 13.78 2.36 -1.00
N LYS A 28 13.21 3.51 -0.64
CA LYS A 28 11.81 3.59 -0.26
C LYS A 28 10.97 3.28 -1.49
N ILE A 29 10.07 2.33 -1.35
CA ILE A 29 9.09 2.03 -2.40
C ILE A 29 8.13 3.22 -2.49
N THR A 30 7.85 3.70 -3.71
CA THR A 30 6.81 4.70 -3.88
C THR A 30 5.45 4.11 -3.54
N LEU A 31 4.57 4.89 -2.94
CA LEU A 31 3.21 4.43 -2.64
C LEU A 31 2.45 4.08 -3.93
N GLU A 32 2.71 4.81 -5.00
CA GLU A 32 2.11 4.54 -6.31
C GLU A 32 2.56 3.21 -6.89
N ASP A 33 3.86 2.87 -6.82
CA ASP A 33 4.35 1.57 -7.29
C ASP A 33 3.76 0.42 -6.47
N TYR A 34 3.64 0.62 -5.16
CA TYR A 34 2.99 -0.37 -4.30
C TYR A 34 1.52 -0.57 -4.66
N ILE A 35 0.77 0.50 -4.92
CA ILE A 35 -0.62 0.42 -5.39
C ILE A 35 -0.69 -0.23 -6.77
N ASN A 36 0.16 0.18 -7.69
CA ASN A 36 0.19 -0.32 -9.08
C ASN A 36 0.60 -1.79 -9.16
N SER A 37 1.30 -2.33 -8.15
CA SER A 37 1.60 -3.77 -8.10
C SER A 37 0.34 -4.65 -8.03
N PHE A 38 -0.82 -4.09 -7.70
CA PHE A 38 -2.12 -4.76 -7.69
C PHE A 38 -2.98 -4.42 -8.92
N ALA A 39 -2.46 -3.65 -9.88
CA ALA A 39 -3.19 -3.27 -11.06
C ALA A 39 -3.71 -4.50 -11.82
N TRP A 40 -4.94 -4.43 -12.31
CA TRP A 40 -5.68 -5.49 -13.00
C TRP A 40 -6.03 -6.74 -12.16
N GLU A 41 -5.54 -6.83 -10.91
CA GLU A 41 -5.88 -7.92 -9.99
C GLU A 41 -6.84 -7.47 -8.88
N LYS A 42 -6.64 -6.27 -8.33
CA LYS A 42 -7.40 -5.74 -7.21
C LYS A 42 -7.81 -4.29 -7.43
N ARG A 43 -8.98 -3.93 -6.95
CA ARG A 43 -9.34 -2.55 -6.63
C ARG A 43 -8.81 -2.22 -5.26
N ILE A 44 -8.25 -1.04 -5.09
CA ILE A 44 -7.62 -0.66 -3.81
C ILE A 44 -8.52 0.31 -3.06
N VAL A 45 -8.71 0.04 -1.79
CA VAL A 45 -9.20 1.04 -0.83
C VAL A 45 -8.02 1.45 0.01
N LEU A 46 -7.46 2.61 -0.32
CA LEU A 46 -6.37 3.22 0.41
C LEU A 46 -6.95 4.11 1.53
N PHE A 47 -6.53 3.87 2.76
CA PHE A 47 -6.87 4.70 3.90
C PHE A 47 -5.60 5.27 4.53
N ILE A 48 -5.47 6.60 4.55
CA ILE A 48 -4.36 7.31 5.18
C ILE A 48 -4.90 8.15 6.32
N SER A 49 -4.37 7.96 7.53
CA SER A 49 -4.86 8.66 8.72
C SER A 49 -3.74 9.01 9.70
N LYS A 50 -3.96 10.06 10.49
CA LYS A 50 -3.15 10.32 11.69
C LYS A 50 -3.56 9.35 12.79
N SER A 51 -2.61 8.90 13.60
CA SER A 51 -2.84 7.94 14.70
C SER A 51 -3.89 8.43 15.72
N LYS A 52 -4.07 9.74 15.87
CA LYS A 52 -5.05 10.33 16.78
C LYS A 52 -6.53 10.13 16.37
N TYR A 53 -6.80 9.80 15.11
CA TYR A 53 -8.16 9.57 14.62
C TYR A 53 -8.63 8.14 14.84
N VAL A 54 -8.55 7.67 16.09
CA VAL A 54 -8.85 6.29 16.51
C VAL A 54 -10.22 5.81 16.05
N TYR A 55 -11.24 6.67 16.13
CA TYR A 55 -12.58 6.33 15.68
C TYR A 55 -12.61 5.93 14.20
N PHE A 56 -12.05 6.75 13.31
CA PHE A 56 -12.04 6.47 11.87
C PHE A 56 -11.24 5.20 11.55
N ILE A 57 -10.14 5.00 12.26
CA ILE A 57 -9.30 3.81 12.10
C ILE A 57 -10.11 2.56 12.46
N ASN A 58 -10.73 2.55 13.63
CA ASN A 58 -11.50 1.40 14.12
C ASN A 58 -12.71 1.10 13.24
N GLU A 59 -13.45 2.12 12.82
CA GLU A 59 -14.62 1.94 11.94
C GLU A 59 -14.20 1.36 10.58
N THR A 60 -13.09 1.84 10.01
CA THR A 60 -12.59 1.32 8.73
C THR A 60 -12.12 -0.12 8.86
N ASP A 61 -11.29 -0.42 9.87
CA ASP A 61 -10.78 -1.76 10.12
C ASP A 61 -11.93 -2.76 10.38
N ASN A 62 -12.94 -2.36 11.16
CA ASN A 62 -14.12 -3.16 11.43
C ASN A 62 -14.97 -3.39 10.17
N PHE A 63 -15.12 -2.38 9.31
CA PHE A 63 -15.83 -2.53 8.05
C PHE A 63 -15.19 -3.63 7.19
N PHE A 64 -13.87 -3.58 6.97
CA PHE A 64 -13.17 -4.56 6.14
C PHE A 64 -13.16 -5.95 6.76
N LYS A 65 -13.10 -6.03 8.09
CA LYS A 65 -13.17 -7.32 8.81
C LYS A 65 -14.56 -7.96 8.72
N LYS A 66 -15.61 -7.18 8.98
CA LYS A 66 -17.00 -7.69 9.00
C LYS A 66 -17.51 -8.05 7.61
N ASN A 67 -17.12 -7.30 6.60
CA ASN A 67 -17.62 -7.45 5.24
C ASN A 67 -16.61 -8.17 4.32
N LYS A 68 -15.83 -9.11 4.88
CA LYS A 68 -14.77 -9.79 4.12
C LYS A 68 -15.28 -10.43 2.84
N CYS A 69 -16.39 -11.16 2.88
CA CYS A 69 -16.97 -11.80 1.72
C CYS A 69 -17.33 -10.79 0.62
N GLU A 70 -18.02 -9.72 0.99
CA GLU A 70 -18.43 -8.66 0.06
C GLU A 70 -17.24 -7.91 -0.55
N ASN A 71 -16.17 -7.73 0.24
CA ASN A 71 -14.92 -7.14 -0.23
C ASN A 71 -14.20 -8.08 -1.20
N ASP A 72 -14.10 -9.36 -0.87
CA ASP A 72 -13.47 -10.38 -1.71
C ASP A 72 -14.26 -10.55 -3.02
N ASN A 73 -15.59 -10.55 -2.96
CA ASN A 73 -16.49 -10.63 -4.10
C ASN A 73 -16.26 -9.47 -5.10
N ARG A 74 -15.86 -8.29 -4.62
CA ARG A 74 -15.55 -7.11 -5.44
C ARG A 74 -14.07 -6.95 -5.72
N ASN A 75 -13.24 -7.92 -5.37
CA ASN A 75 -11.79 -7.85 -5.47
C ASN A 75 -11.21 -6.59 -4.82
N LEU A 76 -11.79 -6.15 -3.69
CA LEU A 76 -11.29 -5.03 -2.92
C LEU A 76 -10.13 -5.44 -2.04
N LYS A 77 -9.04 -4.71 -2.12
CA LYS A 77 -7.89 -4.80 -1.21
C LYS A 77 -7.81 -3.55 -0.36
N TYR A 78 -7.84 -3.73 0.95
CA TYR A 78 -7.65 -2.65 1.91
C TYR A 78 -6.16 -2.42 2.19
N ILE A 79 -5.70 -1.19 1.97
CA ILE A 79 -4.36 -0.72 2.32
C ILE A 79 -4.52 0.38 3.36
N ARG A 80 -3.99 0.11 4.56
CA ARG A 80 -4.05 0.99 5.71
C ARG A 80 -2.68 1.59 5.99
N ILE A 81 -2.61 2.92 6.07
CA ILE A 81 -1.40 3.67 6.41
C ILE A 81 -1.75 4.66 7.52
N VAL A 82 -1.21 4.45 8.72
CA VAL A 82 -1.56 5.25 9.90
C VAL A 82 -0.33 5.79 10.60
N GLY A 83 -0.36 7.07 10.92
CA GLY A 83 0.69 7.73 11.68
C GLY A 83 2.06 7.61 11.01
N ASP A 84 3.02 7.04 11.73
CA ASP A 84 4.41 6.91 11.25
C ASP A 84 4.60 5.89 10.12
N GLU A 85 3.59 5.07 9.80
CA GLU A 85 3.65 4.17 8.65
C GLU A 85 3.78 4.93 7.33
N VAL A 86 3.29 6.17 7.29
CA VAL A 86 3.46 7.09 6.14
C VAL A 86 4.93 7.26 5.74
N LYS A 87 5.84 7.22 6.71
CA LYS A 87 7.29 7.39 6.48
C LYS A 87 7.95 6.23 5.73
N LYS A 88 7.27 5.09 5.62
CA LYS A 88 7.76 3.91 4.90
C LYS A 88 7.69 4.07 3.38
N TYR A 89 6.85 4.99 2.91
CA TYR A 89 6.59 5.21 1.50
C TYR A 89 7.11 6.57 1.06
N ASP A 90 7.55 6.66 -0.19
CA ASP A 90 7.62 7.91 -0.90
C ASP A 90 6.22 8.21 -1.47
N ILE A 91 5.62 9.30 -1.00
CA ILE A 91 4.23 9.64 -1.32
C ILE A 91 4.23 10.75 -2.35
N SER A 92 3.71 10.46 -3.55
CA SER A 92 3.55 11.43 -4.61
C SER A 92 2.59 12.57 -4.21
N GLU A 93 2.66 13.69 -4.93
CA GLU A 93 1.78 14.85 -4.72
C GLU A 93 0.29 14.48 -4.75
N LYS A 94 -0.08 13.45 -5.49
CA LYS A 94 -1.44 12.92 -5.60
C LYS A 94 -2.06 12.56 -4.24
N PHE A 95 -1.23 12.05 -3.30
CA PHE A 95 -1.63 11.67 -1.94
C PHE A 95 -0.98 12.53 -0.86
N ASN A 96 -0.02 13.41 -1.24
CA ASN A 96 0.76 14.17 -0.29
C ASN A 96 -0.11 15.16 0.48
N ASN A 97 0.15 15.28 1.79
CA ASN A 97 -0.57 16.15 2.72
C ASN A 97 -2.09 15.90 2.85
N LYS A 98 -2.60 14.80 2.30
CA LYS A 98 -4.01 14.42 2.42
C LYS A 98 -4.17 13.26 3.40
N TYR A 99 -5.25 13.32 4.16
CA TYR A 99 -5.76 12.21 4.95
C TYR A 99 -7.15 11.88 4.44
N GLY A 100 -7.57 10.63 4.54
CA GLY A 100 -8.86 10.21 4.06
C GLY A 100 -8.82 8.83 3.44
N MET A 101 -9.79 8.59 2.56
CA MET A 101 -10.00 7.32 1.91
C MET A 101 -10.11 7.49 0.41
N TRP A 102 -9.42 6.66 -0.36
CA TRP A 102 -9.44 6.63 -1.81
C TRP A 102 -9.91 5.26 -2.29
N LEU A 103 -10.81 5.25 -3.26
CA LEU A 103 -11.11 4.07 -4.05
C LEU A 103 -10.32 4.19 -5.37
N ILE A 104 -9.50 3.20 -5.66
CA ILE A 104 -8.65 3.12 -6.84
C ILE A 104 -9.10 1.91 -7.66
N GLY A 105 -9.33 2.09 -8.94
CA GLY A 105 -9.77 1.04 -9.86
C GLY A 105 -8.64 0.10 -10.26
N TYR A 106 -8.95 -0.92 -11.04
CA TYR A 106 -7.97 -1.85 -11.62
C TYR A 106 -6.91 -1.17 -12.47
N ASP A 107 -7.27 -0.05 -13.09
CA ASP A 107 -6.40 0.77 -13.93
C ASP A 107 -5.47 1.71 -13.15
N GLY A 108 -5.41 1.57 -11.82
CA GLY A 108 -4.62 2.43 -10.94
C GLY A 108 -5.18 3.86 -10.78
N GLN A 109 -6.32 4.19 -11.41
CA GLN A 109 -6.91 5.52 -11.34
C GLN A 109 -7.81 5.69 -10.11
N ILE A 110 -7.76 6.87 -9.49
CA ILE A 110 -8.68 7.23 -8.41
C ILE A 110 -10.09 7.35 -8.96
N LYS A 111 -11.02 6.59 -8.41
CA LYS A 111 -12.45 6.59 -8.77
C LYS A 111 -13.29 7.40 -7.79
N SER A 112 -12.86 7.48 -6.54
CA SER A 112 -13.51 8.30 -5.51
C SER A 112 -12.54 8.64 -4.38
N TYR A 113 -12.84 9.71 -3.67
CA TYR A 113 -12.11 10.18 -2.49
C TYR A 113 -13.06 10.76 -1.47
N SER A 114 -12.77 10.52 -0.19
CA SER A 114 -13.39 11.22 0.94
C SER A 114 -12.34 11.59 1.97
N SER A 115 -12.46 12.76 2.56
CA SER A 115 -11.61 13.20 3.68
C SER A 115 -11.89 12.49 5.00
N ASP A 116 -12.98 11.72 5.05
CA ASP A 116 -13.43 10.93 6.18
C ASP A 116 -13.81 9.50 5.74
N ILE A 117 -14.57 8.79 6.58
CA ILE A 117 -15.02 7.41 6.32
C ILE A 117 -16.36 7.32 5.58
N SER A 118 -16.91 8.42 5.09
CA SER A 118 -18.22 8.42 4.38
C SER A 118 -18.20 7.55 3.12
N LEU A 119 -17.04 7.42 2.48
CA LEU A 119 -16.85 6.54 1.31
C LEU A 119 -17.23 5.08 1.60
N LEU A 120 -17.11 4.60 2.85
CA LEU A 120 -17.50 3.23 3.21
C LEU A 120 -18.98 2.93 2.94
N LYS A 121 -19.85 3.93 3.02
CA LYS A 121 -21.28 3.78 2.74
C LYS A 121 -21.59 3.62 1.25
N GLU A 122 -20.73 4.17 0.40
CA GLU A 122 -20.95 4.26 -1.05
C GLU A 122 -20.06 3.31 -1.86
N ILE A 123 -19.05 2.70 -1.22
CA ILE A 123 -17.98 1.99 -1.92
C ILE A 123 -18.51 0.85 -2.80
N TYR A 124 -19.46 0.06 -2.31
CA TYR A 124 -20.04 -1.05 -3.08
C TYR A 124 -20.89 -0.54 -4.25
N ASN A 125 -21.69 0.51 -4.02
CA ASN A 125 -22.49 1.13 -5.07
C ASN A 125 -21.61 1.71 -6.19
N ILE A 126 -20.47 2.32 -5.84
CA ILE A 126 -19.52 2.84 -6.82
C ILE A 126 -18.89 1.69 -7.61
N VAL A 127 -18.41 0.65 -6.92
CA VAL A 127 -17.76 -0.51 -7.54
C VAL A 127 -18.73 -1.26 -8.46
N ASP A 128 -19.96 -1.50 -8.00
CA ASP A 128 -20.95 -2.29 -8.74
C ASP A 128 -21.42 -1.59 -10.03
N LYS A 129 -21.23 -0.28 -10.16
CA LYS A 129 -21.45 0.49 -11.39
C LYS A 129 -20.27 0.45 -12.37
N MET A 130 -19.10 -0.04 -11.97
CA MET A 130 -17.93 -0.11 -12.84
C MET A 130 -18.15 -1.10 -14.00
N PRO A 131 -17.70 -0.79 -15.23
CA PRO A 131 -17.94 -1.65 -16.41
C PRO A 131 -17.44 -3.09 -16.22
N LEU A 132 -16.21 -3.27 -15.72
CA LEU A 132 -15.64 -4.59 -15.49
C LEU A 132 -16.37 -5.38 -14.40
N ARG A 133 -16.96 -4.69 -13.41
CA ARG A 133 -17.72 -5.33 -12.34
C ARG A 133 -18.98 -6.02 -12.87
N LYS A 134 -19.62 -5.44 -13.85
CA LYS A 134 -20.81 -6.06 -14.50
C LYS A 134 -20.47 -7.41 -15.10
N LYS A 135 -19.30 -7.53 -15.74
CA LYS A 135 -18.80 -8.80 -16.27
C LYS A 135 -18.47 -9.79 -15.14
N GLU A 136 -17.78 -9.33 -14.10
CA GLU A 136 -17.45 -10.16 -12.94
C GLU A 136 -18.69 -10.77 -12.28
N ILE A 137 -19.78 -10.01 -12.12
CA ILE A 137 -21.04 -10.50 -11.53
C ILE A 137 -21.61 -11.67 -12.34
N LEU A 138 -21.48 -11.65 -13.66
CA LEU A 138 -21.94 -12.73 -14.53
C LEU A 138 -21.06 -13.99 -14.45
N GLU A 139 -19.79 -13.82 -14.16
CA GLU A 139 -18.80 -14.91 -14.11
C GLU A 139 -18.57 -15.46 -12.69
N GLN A 140 -18.97 -14.72 -11.66
CA GLN A 140 -18.68 -15.08 -10.25
C GLN A 140 -19.58 -16.19 -9.74
N LYS A 141 -18.90 -17.13 -9.06
CA LYS A 141 -19.54 -18.24 -8.31
C LYS A 141 -19.72 -17.93 -6.82
N ILE A 142 -19.12 -16.84 -6.31
CA ILE A 142 -19.14 -16.49 -4.88
C ILE A 142 -20.42 -15.73 -4.60
N LYS A 143 -21.29 -16.30 -3.80
CA LYS A 143 -22.42 -15.63 -3.18
C LYS A 143 -22.08 -15.40 -1.71
N CYS A 144 -22.25 -14.14 -1.25
CA CYS A 144 -22.19 -13.82 0.16
C CYS A 144 -23.59 -13.98 0.75
N ASP A 145 -23.69 -14.74 1.84
CA ASP A 145 -24.92 -14.95 2.61
C ASP A 145 -25.20 -13.75 3.52
#